data_4e847bdc159ded543a72a113e7060399
#
_entry.id   4e847bdc159ded543a72a113e7060399
#
_cell.length_a   1.000
_cell.length_b   1.000
_cell.length_c   1.000
_cell.angle_alpha   90.00
_cell.angle_beta   90.00
_cell.angle_gamma   90.00
#
_symmetry.space_group_name_H-M   'P 1'
#
loop_
_entity.id
_entity.type
_entity.pdbx_description
1 polymer ?
#
loop_
_entity_poly.entity_id
_entity_poly.type
_entity_poly.pdbx_seq_one_letter_code
_entity_poly.pdbx_strand_id
1 'polypeptide(L)'
;MARRYHHHVYVVALSPDVLYEPRFRRANPDYIPGKPCVYVGMTGQTPDVRFDKHKAGIKANKFAQEYGLRLMPELYAVYNPMPYRGAAEMEVELAIALREAGYGVWQA
;
A
#
# COMPACT_ATOMS: atom_id res chain seq x y z
N MET A 1 -10.23 -4.56 30.48
CA MET A 1 -9.55 -5.37 29.46
C MET A 1 -8.80 -4.48 28.50
N ALA A 2 -7.57 -4.79 28.23
CA ALA A 2 -6.78 -4.01 27.32
C ALA A 2 -7.28 -4.17 25.88
N ARG A 3 -7.45 -3.06 25.20
CA ARG A 3 -7.80 -3.07 23.79
C ARG A 3 -6.54 -3.32 22.98
N ARG A 4 -6.66 -4.17 21.97
CA ARG A 4 -5.51 -4.53 21.16
C ARG A 4 -5.60 -3.86 19.81
N TYR A 5 -4.69 -2.93 19.56
CA TYR A 5 -4.53 -2.24 18.29
C TYR A 5 -3.20 -2.67 17.70
N HIS A 6 -3.23 -3.73 16.91
CA HIS A 6 -2.00 -4.24 16.32
C HIS A 6 -2.10 -4.43 14.80
N HIS A 7 -3.16 -3.92 14.20
CA HIS A 7 -3.24 -3.88 12.73
C HIS A 7 -2.70 -2.56 12.22
N HIS A 8 -2.14 -2.62 11.04
CA HIS A 8 -1.45 -1.49 10.43
C HIS A 8 -1.84 -1.36 8.97
N VAL A 9 -2.10 -0.14 8.54
CA VAL A 9 -2.13 0.18 7.12
C VAL A 9 -0.71 0.56 6.71
N TYR A 10 -0.35 0.29 5.46
CA TYR A 10 0.97 0.64 4.96
C TYR A 10 0.92 0.94 3.47
N VAL A 11 1.93 1.68 3.02
CA VAL A 11 2.10 2.06 1.62
C VAL A 11 3.52 1.72 1.20
N VAL A 12 3.63 1.01 0.08
CA VAL A 12 4.93 0.65 -0.53
C VAL A 12 5.11 1.49 -1.78
N ALA A 13 6.25 2.18 -1.88
CA ALA A 13 6.63 2.85 -3.11
C ALA A 13 6.98 1.79 -4.16
N LEU A 14 6.41 1.92 -5.36
CA LEU A 14 6.67 1.02 -6.48
C LEU A 14 7.56 1.71 -7.50
N SER A 15 8.42 0.92 -8.14
CA SER A 15 9.18 1.40 -9.29
C SER A 15 8.22 1.92 -10.37
N PRO A 16 8.54 3.03 -11.04
CA PRO A 16 7.72 3.52 -12.16
C PRO A 16 7.53 2.50 -13.27
N ASP A 17 8.37 1.46 -13.33
CA ASP A 17 8.21 0.39 -14.31
C ASP A 17 6.89 -0.35 -14.17
N VAL A 18 6.22 -0.24 -13.00
CA VAL A 18 4.88 -0.82 -12.84
C VAL A 18 3.89 -0.23 -13.85
N LEU A 19 4.16 0.94 -14.38
CA LEU A 19 3.33 1.57 -15.42
C LEU A 19 3.34 0.81 -16.76
N TYR A 20 4.29 -0.11 -16.97
CA TYR A 20 4.26 -1.00 -18.11
C TYR A 20 3.25 -2.13 -17.96
N GLU A 21 2.71 -2.33 -16.76
CA GLU A 21 1.70 -3.36 -16.51
C GLU A 21 0.31 -2.85 -16.91
N PRO A 22 -0.34 -3.46 -17.88
CA PRO A 22 -1.65 -2.97 -18.36
C PRO A 22 -2.71 -2.95 -17.25
N ARG A 23 -2.69 -3.94 -16.36
CA ARG A 23 -3.65 -4.00 -15.24
C ARG A 23 -3.49 -2.82 -14.30
N PHE A 24 -2.25 -2.42 -14.04
CA PHE A 24 -1.98 -1.28 -13.18
C PHE A 24 -2.49 0.01 -13.84
N ARG A 25 -2.23 0.19 -15.12
CA ARG A 25 -2.72 1.38 -15.84
C ARG A 25 -4.24 1.44 -15.87
N ARG A 26 -4.90 0.30 -16.10
CA ARG A 26 -6.38 0.28 -16.13
C ARG A 26 -6.99 0.65 -14.77
N ALA A 27 -6.30 0.32 -13.69
CA ALA A 27 -6.76 0.68 -12.34
C ALA A 27 -6.55 2.17 -12.03
N ASN A 28 -5.77 2.88 -12.85
CA ASN A 28 -5.37 4.26 -12.57
C ASN A 28 -5.53 5.15 -13.80
N PRO A 29 -6.78 5.31 -14.31
CA PRO A 29 -7.00 6.11 -15.53
C PRO A 29 -6.67 7.59 -15.31
N ASP A 30 -6.67 8.06 -14.08
CA ASP A 30 -6.41 9.47 -13.76
C ASP A 30 -5.00 9.70 -13.20
N TYR A 31 -4.09 8.74 -13.40
CA TYR A 31 -2.71 8.89 -12.97
C TYR A 31 -2.09 10.13 -13.59
N ILE A 32 -1.44 10.93 -12.77
CA ILE A 32 -0.72 12.12 -13.24
C ILE A 32 0.75 11.76 -13.43
N PRO A 33 1.29 11.84 -14.66
CA PRO A 33 2.71 11.51 -14.89
C PRO A 33 3.63 12.28 -13.95
N GLY A 34 4.59 11.56 -13.38
CA GLY A 34 5.52 12.11 -12.40
C GLY A 34 5.10 11.90 -10.95
N LYS A 35 3.84 11.58 -10.69
CA LYS A 35 3.42 11.23 -9.34
C LYS A 35 3.87 9.81 -8.98
N PRO A 36 4.05 9.52 -7.68
CA PRO A 36 4.47 8.19 -7.26
C PRO A 36 3.48 7.09 -7.64
N CYS A 37 4.01 5.88 -7.82
CA CYS A 37 3.22 4.66 -7.91
C CYS A 37 3.36 3.91 -6.61
N VAL A 38 2.27 3.41 -6.05
CA VAL A 38 2.26 2.81 -4.71
C VAL A 38 1.35 1.59 -4.63
N TYR A 39 1.65 0.73 -3.66
CA TYR A 39 0.78 -0.36 -3.24
C TYR A 39 0.29 -0.04 -1.82
N VAL A 40 -1.01 -0.14 -1.60
CA VAL A 40 -1.62 0.12 -0.30
C VAL A 40 -2.17 -1.20 0.25
N GLY A 41 -1.78 -1.54 1.46
CA GLY A 41 -2.22 -2.77 2.10
C GLY A 41 -2.44 -2.59 3.59
N MET A 42 -2.88 -3.67 4.24
CA MET A 42 -2.98 -3.72 5.68
C MET A 42 -2.42 -5.05 6.17
N THR A 43 -2.02 -5.10 7.42
CA THR A 43 -1.41 -6.29 8.00
C THR A 43 -1.70 -6.37 9.50
N GLY A 44 -1.78 -7.60 10.02
CA GLY A 44 -1.80 -7.85 11.47
C GLY A 44 -0.40 -7.88 12.08
N GLN A 45 0.62 -7.72 11.24
CA GLN A 45 2.03 -7.62 11.65
C GLN A 45 2.46 -6.16 11.52
N THR A 46 3.76 -5.89 11.69
CA THR A 46 4.26 -4.55 11.41
C THR A 46 4.43 -4.36 9.89
N PRO A 47 4.36 -3.12 9.40
CA PRO A 47 4.63 -2.86 7.98
C PRO A 47 5.98 -3.39 7.52
N ASP A 48 7.02 -3.25 8.33
CA ASP A 48 8.37 -3.72 7.98
C ASP A 48 8.40 -5.24 7.75
N VAL A 49 7.79 -6.00 8.66
CA VAL A 49 7.72 -7.46 8.53
C VAL A 49 6.93 -7.84 7.28
N ARG A 50 5.78 -7.17 7.06
CA ARG A 50 4.95 -7.50 5.91
C ARG A 50 5.62 -7.16 4.59
N PHE A 51 6.34 -6.03 4.54
CA PHE A 51 7.10 -5.66 3.35
C PHE A 51 8.18 -6.69 3.04
N ASP A 52 8.91 -7.13 4.06
CA ASP A 52 9.92 -8.17 3.87
C ASP A 52 9.30 -9.44 3.30
N LYS A 53 8.11 -9.83 3.77
CA LYS A 53 7.42 -11.00 3.25
C LYS A 53 6.99 -10.81 1.80
N HIS A 54 6.52 -9.63 1.42
CA HIS A 54 6.23 -9.34 0.02
C HIS A 54 7.46 -9.54 -0.85
N LYS A 55 8.60 -8.99 -0.43
CA LYS A 55 9.84 -9.10 -1.20
C LYS A 55 10.34 -10.54 -1.27
N ALA A 56 10.08 -11.33 -0.23
CA ALA A 56 10.44 -12.75 -0.20
C ALA A 56 9.45 -13.65 -0.94
N GLY A 57 8.33 -13.10 -1.43
CA GLY A 57 7.33 -13.88 -2.14
C GLY A 57 6.37 -14.64 -1.25
N ILE A 58 6.32 -14.35 0.04
CA ILE A 58 5.46 -15.06 0.99
C ILE A 58 4.07 -14.43 0.99
N LYS A 59 3.08 -15.12 0.39
CA LYS A 59 1.72 -14.60 0.21
C LYS A 59 1.75 -13.19 -0.37
N ALA A 60 2.65 -12.98 -1.32
CA ALA A 60 2.97 -11.65 -1.79
C ALA A 60 1.99 -11.17 -2.84
N ASN A 61 1.73 -9.85 -2.84
CA ASN A 61 1.14 -9.20 -3.99
C ASN A 61 2.20 -9.11 -5.08
N LYS A 62 1.81 -9.41 -6.31
CA LYS A 62 2.75 -9.44 -7.44
C LYS A 62 3.44 -8.10 -7.66
N PHE A 63 2.69 -7.00 -7.63
CA PHE A 63 3.29 -5.68 -7.87
C PHE A 63 4.20 -5.26 -6.73
N ALA A 64 3.80 -5.53 -5.49
CA ALA A 64 4.66 -5.24 -4.34
C ALA A 64 5.95 -6.05 -4.39
N GLN A 65 5.87 -7.32 -4.82
CA GLN A 65 7.05 -8.17 -4.92
C GLN A 65 7.99 -7.70 -6.01
N GLU A 66 7.47 -7.48 -7.23
CA GLU A 66 8.31 -7.15 -8.38
C GLU A 66 8.80 -5.71 -8.36
N TYR A 67 7.96 -4.78 -7.97
CA TYR A 67 8.24 -3.35 -8.12
C TYR A 67 8.41 -2.62 -6.80
N GLY A 68 8.19 -3.28 -5.66
CA GLY A 68 8.33 -2.65 -4.35
C GLY A 68 9.75 -2.19 -4.08
N LEU A 69 9.90 -0.91 -3.71
CA LEU A 69 11.19 -0.28 -3.44
C LEU A 69 11.40 -0.05 -1.95
N ARG A 70 10.43 0.54 -1.28
CA ARG A 70 10.50 0.88 0.13
C ARG A 70 9.13 1.18 0.67
N LEU A 71 9.00 1.15 1.98
CA LEU A 71 7.82 1.69 2.66
C LEU A 71 7.83 3.22 2.61
N MET A 72 6.64 3.81 2.66
CA MET A 72 6.47 5.26 2.70
C MET A 72 5.74 5.66 3.99
N PRO A 73 6.41 5.55 5.16
CA PRO A 73 5.75 5.79 6.45
C PRO A 73 5.19 7.20 6.60
N GLU A 74 5.72 8.15 5.85
CA GLU A 74 5.22 9.51 5.84
C GLU A 74 3.74 9.59 5.43
N LEU A 75 3.22 8.55 4.75
CA LEU A 75 1.83 8.53 4.29
C LEU A 75 0.89 7.77 5.23
N TYR A 76 1.39 7.03 6.21
CA TYR A 76 0.50 6.17 7.00
C TYR A 76 0.86 6.02 8.47
N ALA A 77 2.08 6.35 8.88
CA ALA A 77 2.53 6.01 10.24
C ALA A 77 1.64 6.63 11.32
N VAL A 78 1.10 7.81 11.06
CA VAL A 78 0.26 8.53 12.03
C VAL A 78 -1.04 7.78 12.35
N TYR A 79 -1.50 6.90 11.47
CA TYR A 79 -2.74 6.18 11.67
C TYR A 79 -2.59 4.90 12.49
N ASN A 80 -1.38 4.37 12.58
CA ASN A 80 -1.10 3.06 13.16
C ASN A 80 -0.72 3.15 14.64
N PRO A 81 -0.95 2.10 15.42
CA PRO A 81 -1.72 0.92 15.08
C PRO A 81 -3.23 1.13 15.22
N MET A 82 -4.00 0.21 14.67
CA MET A 82 -5.46 0.30 14.64
C MET A 82 -6.11 -1.05 14.93
N PRO A 83 -7.42 -1.05 15.29
CA PRO A 83 -8.20 -2.28 15.24
C PRO A 83 -8.29 -2.78 13.80
N TYR A 84 -8.58 -4.07 13.64
CA TYR A 84 -8.69 -4.68 12.30
C TYR A 84 -9.63 -3.89 11.38
N ARG A 85 -10.84 -3.57 11.87
CA ARG A 85 -11.82 -2.86 11.06
C ARG A 85 -11.33 -1.48 10.64
N GLY A 86 -10.69 -0.76 11.57
CA GLY A 86 -10.13 0.55 11.26
C GLY A 86 -9.06 0.47 10.17
N ALA A 87 -8.18 -0.54 10.25
CA ALA A 87 -7.14 -0.73 9.24
C ALA A 87 -7.75 -1.10 7.89
N ALA A 88 -8.78 -1.93 7.86
CA ALA A 88 -9.45 -2.32 6.62
C ALA A 88 -10.11 -1.11 5.95
N GLU A 89 -10.78 -0.26 6.73
CA GLU A 89 -11.38 0.96 6.22
C GLU A 89 -10.33 1.96 5.75
N MET A 90 -9.25 2.12 6.51
CA MET A 90 -8.18 3.06 6.16
C MET A 90 -7.45 2.63 4.89
N GLU A 91 -7.29 1.33 4.67
CA GLU A 91 -6.69 0.84 3.42
C GLU A 91 -7.46 1.34 2.20
N VAL A 92 -8.78 1.23 2.24
CA VAL A 92 -9.65 1.69 1.14
C VAL A 92 -9.59 3.20 1.00
N GLU A 93 -9.74 3.91 2.10
CA GLU A 93 -9.79 5.38 2.09
C GLU A 93 -8.47 5.99 1.65
N LEU A 94 -7.37 5.43 2.10
CA LEU A 94 -6.05 5.92 1.73
C LEU A 94 -5.80 5.68 0.24
N ALA A 95 -6.20 4.51 -0.28
CA ALA A 95 -6.06 4.22 -1.70
C ALA A 95 -6.86 5.22 -2.54
N ILE A 96 -8.10 5.53 -2.13
CA ILE A 96 -8.94 6.53 -2.82
C ILE A 96 -8.28 7.90 -2.79
N ALA A 97 -7.83 8.34 -1.61
CA ALA A 97 -7.23 9.66 -1.46
C ALA A 97 -5.98 9.81 -2.32
N LEU A 98 -5.14 8.78 -2.37
CA LEU A 98 -3.92 8.83 -3.17
C LEU A 98 -4.23 8.85 -4.67
N ARG A 99 -5.24 8.08 -5.11
CA ARG A 99 -5.68 8.16 -6.52
C ARG A 99 -6.20 9.54 -6.86
N GLU A 100 -6.99 10.14 -5.97
CA GLU A 100 -7.50 11.49 -6.18
C GLU A 100 -6.38 12.52 -6.26
N ALA A 101 -5.27 12.28 -5.57
CA ALA A 101 -4.09 13.12 -5.65
C ALA A 101 -3.23 12.86 -6.89
N GLY A 102 -3.66 11.95 -7.76
CA GLY A 102 -2.97 11.65 -9.02
C GLY A 102 -1.95 10.53 -8.95
N TYR A 103 -1.84 9.84 -7.81
CA TYR A 103 -0.93 8.70 -7.67
C TYR A 103 -1.42 7.52 -8.50
N GLY A 104 -0.47 6.67 -8.92
CA GLY A 104 -0.80 5.33 -9.37
C GLY A 104 -0.92 4.43 -8.15
N VAL A 105 -2.04 3.75 -7.99
CA VAL A 105 -2.31 2.96 -6.78
C VAL A 105 -2.76 1.55 -7.13
N TRP A 106 -2.19 0.57 -6.45
CA TRP A 106 -2.73 -0.77 -6.39
C TRP A 106 -3.08 -1.07 -4.94
N GLN A 107 -4.31 -1.48 -4.71
CA GLN A 107 -4.79 -1.82 -3.37
C GLN A 107 -4.87 -3.33 -3.21
N ALA A 108 -4.53 -3.78 -2.02
CA ALA A 108 -4.62 -5.19 -1.68
C ALA A 108 -6.05 -5.73 -1.77
#